data_20819d4dc6437e2949c52f6bbbf3019f
#
_entry.id   20819d4dc6437e2949c52f6bbbf3019f
#
_cell.length_a   1.000
_cell.length_b   1.000
_cell.length_c   1.000
_cell.angle_alpha   90.00
_cell.angle_beta   90.00
_cell.angle_gamma   90.00
#
_symmetry.space_group_name_H-M   'P 1'
#
loop_
_entity.id
_entity.type
_entity.pdbx_description
1 polymer ?
#
loop_
_entity_poly.entity_id
_entity_poly.type
_entity_poly.pdbx_seq_one_letter_code
_entity_poly.pdbx_strand_id
1 'polypeptide(L)'
;MVELRAPELSHIFHALSDSTRRRMLLELASGERSVGQLAQPFAMSLAAASKHIQVLENAGLIQREVRGRAHMCRLDPGPLETAHEWLNFYERFWTARLDVLDRLLREEDEQKSANREPNPKRGDDQ
;
A
#
# COMPACT_ATOMS: atom_id res chain seq x y z
N MET A 1 -24.43 6.17 1.69
CA MET A 1 -23.09 6.75 1.70
C MET A 1 -22.11 5.95 0.86
N VAL A 2 -21.96 4.68 1.21
CA VAL A 2 -21.09 3.79 0.45
C VAL A 2 -21.56 3.66 -0.99
N GLU A 3 -22.84 3.56 -1.21
CA GLU A 3 -23.38 3.44 -2.56
C GLU A 3 -23.07 4.65 -3.42
N LEU A 4 -23.07 5.84 -2.83
CA LEU A 4 -22.76 7.06 -3.55
C LEU A 4 -21.32 7.13 -4.00
N ARG A 5 -20.44 6.38 -3.31
CA ARG A 5 -19.02 6.32 -3.62
C ARG A 5 -18.65 5.11 -4.48
N ALA A 6 -19.61 4.26 -4.83
CA ALA A 6 -19.34 3.03 -5.56
C ALA A 6 -18.59 3.26 -6.87
N PRO A 7 -18.97 4.23 -7.73
CA PRO A 7 -18.21 4.48 -8.96
C PRO A 7 -16.78 4.94 -8.68
N GLU A 8 -16.58 5.77 -7.64
CA GLU A 8 -15.26 6.22 -7.25
C GLU A 8 -14.41 5.06 -6.77
N LEU A 9 -14.99 4.18 -5.94
CA LEU A 9 -14.29 2.99 -5.46
C LEU A 9 -13.86 2.09 -6.61
N SER A 10 -14.73 1.91 -7.60
CA SER A 10 -14.40 1.09 -8.75
C SER A 10 -13.21 1.65 -9.52
N HIS A 11 -13.17 2.94 -9.72
CA HIS A 11 -12.05 3.61 -10.38
C HIS A 11 -10.77 3.48 -9.56
N ILE A 12 -10.88 3.63 -8.24
CA ILE A 12 -9.72 3.51 -7.35
C ILE A 12 -9.16 2.09 -7.41
N PHE A 13 -10.00 1.09 -7.24
CA PHE A 13 -9.53 -0.29 -7.27
C PHE A 13 -9.04 -0.71 -8.64
N HIS A 14 -9.67 -0.23 -9.71
CA HIS A 14 -9.16 -0.47 -11.06
C HIS A 14 -7.75 0.10 -11.21
N ALA A 15 -7.53 1.33 -10.77
CA ALA A 15 -6.21 1.95 -10.85
C ALA A 15 -5.19 1.17 -10.03
N LEU A 16 -5.58 0.64 -8.88
CA LEU A 16 -4.69 -0.12 -8.01
C LEU A 16 -4.50 -1.56 -8.43
N SER A 17 -5.25 -2.03 -9.43
CA SER A 17 -5.17 -3.43 -9.87
C SER A 17 -3.91 -3.76 -10.66
N ASP A 18 -3.18 -2.77 -11.11
CA ASP A 18 -1.96 -2.94 -11.90
C ASP A 18 -0.72 -2.66 -11.06
N SER A 19 0.26 -3.57 -11.14
CA SER A 19 1.48 -3.46 -10.34
C SER A 19 2.32 -2.24 -10.71
N THR A 20 2.36 -1.88 -11.98
CA THR A 20 3.10 -0.70 -12.42
C THR A 20 2.51 0.56 -11.82
N ARG A 21 1.19 0.67 -11.82
CA ARG A 21 0.53 1.83 -11.24
C ARG A 21 0.74 1.91 -9.73
N ARG A 22 0.70 0.76 -9.03
CA ARG A 22 1.00 0.75 -7.60
C ARG A 22 2.43 1.20 -7.33
N ARG A 23 3.37 0.79 -8.18
CA ARG A 23 4.76 1.21 -8.03
C ARG A 23 4.92 2.70 -8.26
N MET A 24 4.22 3.25 -9.24
CA MET A 24 4.23 4.70 -9.49
C MET A 24 3.71 5.48 -8.29
N LEU A 25 2.64 5.01 -7.66
CA LEU A 25 2.12 5.65 -6.45
C LEU A 25 3.13 5.59 -5.31
N LEU A 26 3.82 4.47 -5.18
CA LEU A 26 4.85 4.34 -4.15
C LEU A 26 5.97 5.34 -4.36
N GLU A 27 6.39 5.54 -5.60
CA GLU A 27 7.40 6.55 -5.94
C GLU A 27 6.93 7.96 -5.55
N LEU A 28 5.65 8.26 -5.82
CA LEU A 28 5.08 9.56 -5.51
C LEU A 28 4.89 9.78 -4.01
N ALA A 29 4.84 8.71 -3.22
CA ALA A 29 4.74 8.86 -1.78
C ALA A 29 5.96 9.56 -1.18
N SER A 30 7.09 9.48 -1.85
CA SER A 30 8.32 10.14 -1.42
C SER A 30 8.43 11.58 -1.91
N GLY A 31 7.55 12.01 -2.80
CA GLY A 31 7.56 13.35 -3.33
C GLY A 31 7.18 13.40 -4.79
N GLU A 32 7.08 14.60 -5.27
CA GLU A 32 6.72 14.91 -6.64
C GLU A 32 7.68 14.29 -7.65
N ARG A 33 7.15 13.83 -8.79
CA ARG A 33 7.95 13.26 -9.89
C ARG A 33 7.37 13.71 -11.21
N SER A 34 8.24 13.90 -12.20
CA SER A 34 7.78 14.11 -13.57
C SER A 34 7.32 12.81 -14.19
N VAL A 35 6.55 12.89 -15.27
CA VAL A 35 6.12 11.71 -16.03
C VAL A 35 7.33 10.88 -16.45
N GLY A 36 8.40 11.54 -16.93
CA GLY A 36 9.62 10.85 -17.33
C GLY A 36 10.29 10.11 -16.18
N GLN A 37 10.32 10.73 -15.01
CA GLN A 37 10.90 10.10 -13.82
C GLN A 37 10.09 8.89 -13.38
N LEU A 38 8.76 8.96 -13.50
CA LEU A 38 7.92 7.83 -13.16
C LEU A 38 8.05 6.67 -14.15
N ALA A 39 8.34 6.98 -15.42
CA ALA A 39 8.53 5.95 -16.43
C ALA A 39 9.88 5.26 -16.35
N GLN A 40 10.87 5.94 -15.81
CA GLN A 40 12.27 5.50 -15.85
C GLN A 40 12.52 4.10 -15.28
N PRO A 41 11.95 3.71 -14.13
CA PRO A 41 12.20 2.38 -13.58
C PRO A 41 11.64 1.23 -14.40
N PHE A 42 10.82 1.51 -15.40
CA PHE A 42 10.09 0.50 -16.17
C PHE A 42 10.61 0.45 -17.59
N ALA A 43 10.63 -0.77 -18.15
CA ALA A 43 10.98 -0.95 -19.56
C ALA A 43 9.75 -0.69 -20.44
N MET A 44 9.29 0.54 -20.47
CA MET A 44 8.12 0.92 -21.25
C MET A 44 8.32 2.28 -21.90
N SER A 45 7.56 2.54 -22.95
CA SER A 45 7.58 3.82 -23.62
C SER A 45 6.95 4.90 -22.75
N LEU A 46 7.28 6.15 -23.07
CA LEU A 46 6.67 7.29 -22.39
C LEU A 46 5.16 7.31 -22.62
N ALA A 47 4.72 6.90 -23.80
CA ALA A 47 3.29 6.82 -24.12
C ALA A 47 2.57 5.82 -23.23
N ALA A 48 3.18 4.64 -23.00
CA ALA A 48 2.62 3.64 -22.11
C ALA A 48 2.56 4.14 -20.67
N ALA A 49 3.64 4.76 -20.21
CA ALA A 49 3.68 5.36 -18.88
C ALA A 49 2.60 6.42 -18.72
N SER A 50 2.40 7.25 -19.73
CA SER A 50 1.37 8.30 -19.71
C SER A 50 -0.03 7.71 -19.57
N LYS A 51 -0.29 6.56 -20.19
CA LYS A 51 -1.59 5.90 -20.05
C LYS A 51 -1.82 5.43 -18.61
N HIS A 52 -0.80 4.86 -17.98
CA HIS A 52 -0.90 4.46 -16.58
C HIS A 52 -1.16 5.67 -15.68
N ILE A 53 -0.45 6.74 -15.93
CA ILE A 53 -0.60 7.99 -15.18
C ILE A 53 -2.01 8.55 -15.35
N GLN A 54 -2.54 8.47 -16.56
CA GLN A 54 -3.89 8.94 -16.83
C GLN A 54 -4.94 8.14 -16.06
N VAL A 55 -4.76 6.83 -15.97
CA VAL A 55 -5.66 5.98 -15.16
C VAL A 55 -5.62 6.40 -13.69
N LEU A 56 -4.44 6.64 -13.17
CA LEU A 56 -4.26 7.12 -11.79
C LEU A 56 -4.91 8.50 -11.60
N GLU A 57 -4.72 9.37 -12.56
CA GLU A 57 -5.28 10.71 -12.54
C GLU A 57 -6.81 10.68 -12.57
N ASN A 58 -7.38 9.83 -13.44
CA ASN A 58 -8.83 9.69 -13.55
C ASN A 58 -9.46 9.13 -12.26
N ALA A 59 -8.70 8.35 -11.51
CA ALA A 59 -9.14 7.84 -10.22
C ALA A 59 -8.93 8.85 -9.09
N GLY A 60 -8.36 10.01 -9.40
CA GLY A 60 -8.08 11.05 -8.41
C GLY A 60 -6.88 10.76 -7.52
N LEU A 61 -6.11 9.73 -7.83
CA LEU A 61 -4.98 9.31 -7.00
C LEU A 61 -3.75 10.19 -7.18
N ILE A 62 -3.68 10.90 -8.30
CA ILE A 62 -2.59 11.84 -8.56
C ILE A 62 -3.16 13.15 -9.11
N GLN A 63 -2.42 14.21 -8.85
CA GLN A 63 -2.63 15.53 -9.43
C GLN A 63 -1.48 15.81 -10.35
N ARG A 64 -1.78 16.31 -11.54
CA ARG A 64 -0.77 16.67 -12.53
C ARG A 64 -0.75 18.17 -12.71
N GLU A 65 0.45 18.73 -12.74
CA GLU A 65 0.65 20.16 -12.96
C GLU A 65 1.68 20.34 -14.06
N VAL A 66 1.36 21.19 -15.04
CA VAL A 66 2.31 21.50 -16.10
C VAL A 66 3.17 22.67 -15.66
N ARG A 67 4.49 22.46 -15.61
CA ARG A 67 5.48 23.48 -15.30
C ARG A 67 6.44 23.56 -16.47
N GLY A 68 6.28 24.59 -17.30
CA GLY A 68 7.05 24.69 -18.51
C GLY A 68 6.78 23.51 -19.42
N ARG A 69 7.81 22.72 -19.72
CA ARG A 69 7.70 21.52 -20.55
C ARG A 69 7.49 20.25 -19.71
N ALA A 70 7.58 20.37 -18.40
CA ALA A 70 7.47 19.22 -17.53
C ALA A 70 6.06 19.05 -17.03
N HIS A 71 5.60 17.79 -17.00
CA HIS A 71 4.36 17.40 -16.37
C HIS A 71 4.73 16.79 -15.03
N MET A 72 4.42 17.50 -13.95
CA MET A 72 4.76 17.07 -12.60
C MET A 72 3.56 16.40 -11.96
N CYS A 73 3.80 15.25 -11.37
CA CYS A 73 2.76 14.46 -10.71
C CYS A 73 3.02 14.41 -9.22
N ARG A 74 1.95 14.51 -8.45
CA ARG A 74 2.02 14.33 -7.00
C ARG A 74 0.89 13.44 -6.54
N LEU A 75 1.14 12.72 -5.47
CA LEU A 75 0.14 11.85 -4.86
C LEU A 75 -0.99 12.68 -4.24
N ASP A 76 -2.21 12.27 -4.52
CA ASP A 76 -3.38 12.73 -3.80
C ASP A 76 -3.88 11.56 -2.94
N PRO A 77 -3.70 11.61 -1.63
CA PRO A 77 -4.08 10.48 -0.77
C PRO A 77 -5.57 10.36 -0.50
N GLY A 78 -6.37 11.35 -0.92
CA GLY A 78 -7.81 11.34 -0.68
C GLY A 78 -8.51 10.05 -1.09
N PRO A 79 -8.35 9.59 -2.35
CA PRO A 79 -8.99 8.34 -2.78
C PRO A 79 -8.49 7.11 -2.02
N LEU A 80 -7.24 7.09 -1.59
CA LEU A 80 -6.73 5.98 -0.76
C LEU A 80 -7.44 5.96 0.59
N GLU A 81 -7.73 7.11 1.15
CA GLU A 81 -8.50 7.20 2.39
C GLU A 81 -9.91 6.65 2.19
N THR A 82 -10.54 6.96 1.06
CA THR A 82 -11.86 6.43 0.71
C THR A 82 -11.82 4.90 0.63
N ALA A 83 -10.82 4.34 -0.01
CA ALA A 83 -10.64 2.89 -0.09
C ALA A 83 -10.40 2.29 1.29
N HIS A 84 -9.61 2.97 2.11
CA HIS A 84 -9.33 2.54 3.48
C HIS A 84 -10.60 2.49 4.32
N GLU A 85 -11.46 3.50 4.22
CA GLU A 85 -12.74 3.53 4.92
C GLU A 85 -13.62 2.34 4.52
N TRP A 86 -13.66 2.03 3.24
CA TRP A 86 -14.42 0.89 2.76
C TRP A 86 -13.86 -0.41 3.32
N LEU A 87 -12.54 -0.56 3.33
CA LEU A 87 -11.88 -1.73 3.89
C LEU A 87 -12.10 -1.83 5.39
N ASN A 88 -12.19 -0.71 6.09
CA ASN A 88 -12.42 -0.69 7.54
C ASN A 88 -13.71 -1.38 7.94
N PHE A 89 -14.73 -1.34 7.07
CA PHE A 89 -15.96 -2.06 7.34
C PHE A 89 -15.70 -3.54 7.60
N TYR A 90 -14.70 -4.10 6.92
CA TYR A 90 -14.35 -5.52 7.03
C TYR A 90 -13.26 -5.79 8.06
N GLU A 91 -12.72 -4.76 8.66
CA GLU A 91 -11.61 -4.89 9.61
C GLU A 91 -11.93 -5.85 10.75
N ARG A 92 -13.14 -5.82 11.25
CA ARG A 92 -13.58 -6.70 12.34
C ARG A 92 -13.40 -8.18 12.01
N PHE A 93 -13.43 -8.55 10.73
CA PHE A 93 -13.32 -9.95 10.33
C PHE A 93 -11.89 -10.46 10.43
N TRP A 94 -10.92 -9.64 10.04
CA TRP A 94 -9.52 -10.08 10.14
C TRP A 94 -8.89 -9.67 11.46
N THR A 95 -9.33 -8.60 12.09
CA THR A 95 -8.82 -8.19 13.40
C THR A 95 -9.10 -9.27 14.43
N ALA A 96 -10.32 -9.81 14.47
CA ALA A 96 -10.65 -10.90 15.36
C ALA A 96 -9.75 -12.12 15.12
N ARG A 97 -9.49 -12.46 13.86
CA ARG A 97 -8.61 -13.57 13.52
C ARG A 97 -7.17 -13.31 13.93
N LEU A 98 -6.70 -12.10 13.69
CA LEU A 98 -5.34 -11.72 14.09
C LEU A 98 -5.18 -11.73 15.60
N ASP A 99 -6.20 -11.31 16.33
CA ASP A 99 -6.17 -11.35 17.79
C ASP A 99 -6.10 -12.78 18.30
N VAL A 100 -6.86 -13.69 17.70
CA VAL A 100 -6.80 -15.10 18.06
C VAL A 100 -5.42 -15.68 17.76
N LEU A 101 -4.88 -15.38 16.57
CA LEU A 101 -3.55 -15.84 16.18
C LEU A 101 -2.48 -15.29 17.12
N ASP A 102 -2.55 -14.01 17.43
CA ASP A 102 -1.60 -13.38 18.35
C ASP A 102 -1.63 -14.05 19.73
N ARG A 103 -2.82 -14.34 20.24
CA ARG A 103 -2.99 -15.04 21.50
C ARG A 103 -2.38 -16.43 21.45
N LEU A 104 -2.64 -17.18 20.38
CA LEU A 104 -2.09 -18.52 20.23
C LEU A 104 -0.58 -18.50 20.15
N LEU A 105 -0.01 -17.54 19.44
CA LEU A 105 1.44 -17.38 19.34
C LEU A 105 2.05 -17.04 20.69
N ARG A 106 1.38 -16.18 21.48
CA ARG A 106 1.84 -15.85 22.82
C ARG A 106 1.80 -17.06 23.74
N GLU A 107 0.73 -17.84 23.69
CA GLU A 107 0.61 -19.07 24.46
C GLU A 107 1.73 -20.05 24.11
N GLU A 108 2.03 -20.17 22.82
CA GLU A 108 3.12 -21.03 22.37
C GLU A 108 4.47 -20.54 22.91
N ASP A 109 4.71 -19.23 22.83
CA ASP A 109 5.95 -18.67 23.35
C ASP A 109 6.08 -18.86 24.86
N GLU A 110 4.99 -18.66 25.60
CA GLU A 110 4.97 -18.90 27.04
C GLU A 110 5.26 -20.37 27.35
N GLN A 111 4.69 -21.27 26.59
CA GLN A 111 4.91 -22.68 26.76
C GLN A 111 6.35 -23.06 26.46
N LYS A 112 6.92 -22.49 25.41
CA LYS A 112 8.34 -22.70 25.09
C LYS A 112 9.24 -22.17 26.18
N SER A 113 8.91 -21.01 26.72
CA SER A 113 9.67 -20.44 27.82
C SER A 113 9.57 -21.28 29.08
N ALA A 114 8.37 -21.77 29.38
CA ALA A 114 8.15 -22.63 30.53
C ALA A 114 8.87 -23.96 30.41
N ASN A 115 8.95 -24.48 29.20
CA ASN A 115 9.60 -25.77 28.95
C ASN A 115 11.11 -25.64 28.73
N ARG A 116 11.61 -24.44 28.64
CA ARG A 116 13.04 -24.25 28.43
C ARG A 116 13.76 -24.55 29.73
N GLU A 117 14.55 -25.59 29.71
CA GLU A 117 15.37 -25.94 30.85
C GLU A 117 16.51 -24.95 31.00
N PRO A 118 16.84 -24.57 32.24
CA PRO A 118 18.05 -23.82 32.48
C PRO A 118 19.24 -24.59 31.90
N ASN A 119 20.03 -23.96 31.12
CA ASN A 119 21.20 -24.61 30.55
C ASN A 119 22.41 -24.35 31.44
N PRO A 120 22.80 -25.32 32.25
CA PRO A 120 23.96 -25.11 33.14
C PRO A 120 25.23 -24.80 32.39
N LYS A 121 25.34 -25.31 31.15
CA LYS A 121 26.53 -25.06 30.33
C LYS A 121 26.70 -23.62 29.95
N ARG A 122 25.60 -22.88 29.83
CA ARG A 122 25.68 -21.46 29.53
C ARG A 122 26.33 -20.68 30.66
N GLY A 123 26.04 -21.07 31.89
CA GLY A 123 26.69 -20.47 33.04
C GLY A 123 28.15 -20.88 33.13
N ASP A 124 28.43 -22.10 32.71
CA ASP A 124 29.77 -22.69 32.82
C ASP A 124 30.71 -22.20 31.75
N ASP A 125 30.19 -21.76 30.63
CA ASP A 125 30.98 -21.32 29.50
C ASP A 125 31.64 -19.96 29.66
N GLN A 126 31.59 -19.42 30.80
CA GLN A 126 32.11 -18.07 31.05
C GLN A 126 33.49 -18.00 31.66
#